data_f87e59ed1c134940aa33eb6d40804c1c
#
_entry.id   f87e59ed1c134940aa33eb6d40804c1c
#
_cell.length_a   1.000
_cell.length_b   1.000
_cell.length_c   1.000
_cell.angle_alpha   90.00
_cell.angle_beta   90.00
_cell.angle_gamma   90.00
#
_symmetry.space_group_name_H-M   'P 1'
#
loop_
_entity.id
_entity.type
_entity.pdbx_description
1 polymer ?
#
loop_
_entity_poly.entity_id
_entity_poly.type
_entity_poly.pdbx_seq_one_letter_code
_entity_poly.pdbx_strand_id
1 'polypeptide(L)'
;MGLYESIIRPLAFRIDPEKVHEIAMRNIAKGVISGTETPLEYDPVELFGVKFPNRLGLAAGFDKNAHAVNTWHRFGFGFVEIGTITWHAQPGNDRPRLFRLPEDKALINRMGFNNDGALAVAERLSKSSPKIPIGVNLGKSKITPLEEAHEDYRKSFEVLQSLGDYFVVNVSSPNTPGLRSLQDREPLIRIFDALRTVNGSKPMFVKVAPDLTEDALSEILQVAIEMHLTGIIATNTTISREDLATKDEKLKNQMGGLSGKPVFKMSNDALEFLARHKPKEMILHGVGGVFDRKDYDTKRKLGAELVQLYTGWIYGGPGLVPMILRG
;
A
#
# COMPACT_ATOMS: atom_id res chain seq x y z
N MET A 1 8.88 -22.41 -13.80
CA MET A 1 9.55 -21.15 -13.40
C MET A 1 9.70 -20.27 -14.64
N GLY A 2 9.22 -19.02 -14.56
CA GLY A 2 9.34 -18.09 -15.67
C GLY A 2 10.75 -17.49 -15.78
N LEU A 3 11.04 -16.82 -16.90
CA LEU A 3 12.31 -16.12 -17.16
C LEU A 3 12.69 -15.16 -16.01
N TYR A 4 11.71 -14.50 -15.42
CA TYR A 4 11.92 -13.60 -14.29
C TYR A 4 12.50 -14.33 -13.08
N GLU A 5 11.89 -15.44 -12.67
CA GLU A 5 12.30 -16.19 -11.48
C GLU A 5 13.65 -16.87 -11.65
N SER A 6 13.92 -17.38 -12.86
CA SER A 6 15.12 -18.19 -13.15
C SER A 6 16.37 -17.35 -13.43
N ILE A 7 16.22 -16.17 -14.04
CA ILE A 7 17.35 -15.36 -14.53
C ILE A 7 17.32 -13.94 -13.97
N ILE A 8 16.22 -13.20 -14.17
CA ILE A 8 16.18 -11.77 -13.88
C ILE A 8 16.27 -11.51 -12.37
N ARG A 9 15.45 -12.20 -11.57
CA ARG A 9 15.45 -12.04 -10.11
C ARG A 9 16.78 -12.38 -9.46
N PRO A 10 17.45 -13.52 -9.73
CA PRO A 10 18.76 -13.83 -9.16
C PRO A 10 19.81 -12.77 -9.45
N LEU A 11 19.84 -12.21 -10.67
CA LEU A 11 20.76 -11.13 -11.04
C LEU A 11 20.40 -9.82 -10.33
N ALA A 12 19.13 -9.43 -10.36
CA ALA A 12 18.63 -8.22 -9.71
C ALA A 12 18.86 -8.25 -8.18
N PHE A 13 18.79 -9.43 -7.55
CA PHE A 13 18.98 -9.56 -6.11
C PHE A 13 20.44 -9.41 -5.65
N ARG A 14 21.39 -9.40 -6.57
CA ARG A 14 22.81 -9.07 -6.28
C ARG A 14 23.09 -7.57 -6.24
N ILE A 15 22.16 -6.77 -6.74
CA ILE A 15 22.26 -5.31 -6.79
C ILE A 15 21.48 -4.72 -5.61
N ASP A 16 21.87 -3.54 -5.16
CA ASP A 16 21.14 -2.79 -4.13
C ASP A 16 19.64 -2.75 -4.41
N PRO A 17 18.77 -3.06 -3.42
CA PRO A 17 17.33 -3.19 -3.64
C PRO A 17 16.67 -1.92 -4.15
N GLU A 18 17.08 -0.75 -3.64
CA GLU A 18 16.49 0.53 -4.03
C GLU A 18 16.91 0.93 -5.44
N LYS A 19 18.17 0.68 -5.82
CA LYS A 19 18.64 0.89 -7.20
C LYS A 19 17.87 0.03 -8.21
N VAL A 20 17.63 -1.24 -7.88
CA VAL A 20 16.82 -2.11 -8.74
C VAL A 20 15.40 -1.59 -8.88
N HIS A 21 14.80 -1.13 -7.78
CA HIS A 21 13.47 -0.52 -7.80
C HIS A 21 13.43 0.73 -8.71
N GLU A 22 14.40 1.63 -8.58
CA GLU A 22 14.50 2.84 -9.42
C GLU A 22 14.64 2.50 -10.91
N ILE A 23 15.48 1.51 -11.25
CA ILE A 23 15.65 1.03 -12.62
C ILE A 23 14.34 0.43 -13.15
N ALA A 24 13.70 -0.44 -12.36
CA ALA A 24 12.44 -1.08 -12.72
C ALA A 24 11.34 -0.02 -12.95
N MET A 25 11.16 0.91 -12.02
CA MET A 25 10.15 1.97 -12.14
C MET A 25 10.35 2.82 -13.38
N ARG A 26 11.60 3.21 -13.69
CA ARG A 26 11.92 3.97 -14.91
C ARG A 26 11.53 3.23 -16.18
N ASN A 27 11.79 1.92 -16.25
CA ASN A 27 11.44 1.10 -17.41
C ASN A 27 9.94 0.81 -17.51
N ILE A 28 9.28 0.59 -16.38
CA ILE A 28 7.81 0.43 -16.32
C ILE A 28 7.13 1.71 -16.79
N ALA A 29 7.54 2.86 -16.27
CA ALA A 29 6.97 4.16 -16.65
C ALA A 29 7.11 4.47 -18.15
N LYS A 30 8.22 4.03 -18.77
CA LYS A 30 8.45 4.15 -20.23
C LYS A 30 7.71 3.09 -21.05
N GLY A 31 7.02 2.13 -20.42
CA GLY A 31 6.35 1.04 -21.11
C GLY A 31 7.30 0.03 -21.78
N VAL A 32 8.60 0.02 -21.42
CA VAL A 32 9.60 -0.89 -21.96
C VAL A 32 9.35 -2.33 -21.53
N ILE A 33 8.85 -2.52 -20.31
CA ILE A 33 8.42 -3.84 -19.81
C ILE A 33 6.96 -4.00 -20.22
N SER A 34 6.72 -4.79 -21.25
CA SER A 34 5.41 -4.94 -21.87
C SER A 34 4.53 -5.96 -21.14
N GLY A 35 3.25 -5.71 -21.16
CA GLY A 35 2.14 -6.57 -20.79
C GLY A 35 0.98 -6.37 -21.76
N THR A 36 -0.25 -6.62 -21.34
CA THR A 36 -1.46 -6.45 -22.16
C THR A 36 -1.83 -4.97 -22.30
N GLU A 37 -2.35 -4.58 -23.47
CA GLU A 37 -2.80 -3.19 -23.72
C GLU A 37 -4.12 -2.84 -23.03
N THR A 38 -4.92 -3.86 -22.68
CA THR A 38 -6.19 -3.72 -21.98
C THR A 38 -6.08 -4.23 -20.55
N PRO A 39 -6.84 -3.68 -19.59
CA PRO A 39 -6.94 -4.23 -18.24
C PRO A 39 -7.35 -5.71 -18.26
N LEU A 40 -6.80 -6.49 -17.34
CA LEU A 40 -7.18 -7.89 -17.16
C LEU A 40 -8.52 -7.95 -16.43
N GLU A 41 -9.57 -8.36 -17.13
CA GLU A 41 -10.87 -8.62 -16.52
C GLU A 41 -10.91 -10.02 -15.89
N TYR A 42 -11.17 -10.06 -14.59
CA TYR A 42 -11.37 -11.28 -13.82
C TYR A 42 -12.16 -10.96 -12.54
N ASP A 43 -13.34 -11.53 -12.40
CA ASP A 43 -14.26 -11.21 -11.28
C ASP A 43 -14.40 -9.69 -11.07
N PRO A 44 -14.86 -8.95 -12.12
CA PRO A 44 -14.99 -7.50 -12.05
C PRO A 44 -16.02 -7.12 -10.98
N VAL A 45 -15.82 -5.95 -10.35
CA VAL A 45 -16.70 -5.48 -9.30
C VAL A 45 -16.83 -3.97 -9.32
N GLU A 46 -17.99 -3.49 -8.93
CA GLU A 46 -18.20 -2.08 -8.62
C GLU A 46 -18.35 -1.91 -7.10
N LEU A 47 -17.48 -1.11 -6.49
CA LEU A 47 -17.47 -0.80 -5.06
C LEU A 47 -17.41 0.72 -4.89
N PHE A 48 -18.16 1.27 -3.96
CA PHE A 48 -18.18 2.71 -3.66
C PHE A 48 -18.19 3.62 -4.92
N GLY A 49 -18.90 3.20 -5.97
CA GLY A 49 -19.02 3.94 -7.24
C GLY A 49 -17.83 3.82 -8.19
N VAL A 50 -16.84 2.97 -7.87
CA VAL A 50 -15.63 2.74 -8.69
C VAL A 50 -15.66 1.33 -9.28
N LYS A 51 -15.39 1.22 -10.58
CA LYS A 51 -15.35 -0.07 -11.31
C LYS A 51 -13.94 -0.63 -11.34
N PHE A 52 -13.77 -1.82 -10.80
CA PHE A 52 -12.52 -2.57 -10.77
C PHE A 52 -12.60 -3.72 -11.78
N PRO A 53 -11.70 -3.81 -12.78
CA PRO A 53 -11.66 -4.94 -13.72
C PRO A 53 -11.31 -6.27 -13.04
N ASN A 54 -10.59 -6.20 -11.94
CA ASN A 54 -10.37 -7.32 -11.01
C ASN A 54 -10.03 -6.79 -9.61
N ARG A 55 -9.99 -7.69 -8.64
CA ARG A 55 -9.85 -7.35 -7.23
C ARG A 55 -8.41 -7.34 -6.71
N LEU A 56 -7.40 -7.46 -7.60
CA LEU A 56 -5.99 -7.53 -7.20
C LEU A 56 -5.23 -6.27 -7.63
N GLY A 57 -4.75 -5.50 -6.67
CA GLY A 57 -4.08 -4.23 -6.88
C GLY A 57 -2.63 -4.19 -6.42
N LEU A 58 -1.94 -3.12 -6.82
CA LEU A 58 -0.61 -2.79 -6.34
C LEU A 58 -0.72 -1.92 -5.09
N ALA A 59 -0.05 -2.32 -4.01
CA ALA A 59 -0.06 -1.58 -2.75
C ALA A 59 0.78 -0.30 -2.80
N ALA A 60 0.42 0.67 -1.97
CA ALA A 60 1.19 1.90 -1.76
C ALA A 60 2.66 1.63 -1.41
N GLY A 61 3.51 2.56 -1.77
CA GLY A 61 4.96 2.50 -1.54
C GLY A 61 5.76 2.01 -2.74
N PHE A 62 5.10 1.42 -3.74
CA PHE A 62 5.77 0.97 -4.97
C PHE A 62 5.88 2.11 -5.98
N ASP A 63 4.78 2.67 -6.44
CA ASP A 63 4.76 3.88 -7.27
C ASP A 63 4.42 5.11 -6.43
N LYS A 64 5.41 5.60 -5.69
CA LYS A 64 5.21 6.66 -4.71
C LYS A 64 4.76 7.99 -5.32
N ASN A 65 5.20 8.24 -6.55
CA ASN A 65 5.09 9.54 -7.20
C ASN A 65 4.21 9.50 -8.46
N ALA A 66 3.44 8.41 -8.67
CA ALA A 66 2.58 8.27 -9.85
C ALA A 66 3.33 8.29 -11.19
N HIS A 67 4.56 7.75 -11.23
CA HIS A 67 5.34 7.72 -12.46
C HIS A 67 4.83 6.72 -13.50
N ALA A 68 4.17 5.64 -13.06
CA ALA A 68 3.81 4.52 -13.94
C ALA A 68 2.30 4.22 -13.95
N VAL A 69 1.44 5.16 -13.54
CA VAL A 69 -0.02 4.94 -13.45
C VAL A 69 -0.66 4.55 -14.79
N ASN A 70 -0.07 4.98 -15.89
CA ASN A 70 -0.53 4.63 -17.25
C ASN A 70 -0.17 3.20 -17.68
N THR A 71 0.65 2.49 -16.91
CA THR A 71 1.22 1.19 -17.33
C THR A 71 0.88 0.02 -16.43
N TRP A 72 0.43 0.24 -15.21
CA TRP A 72 0.16 -0.82 -14.23
C TRP A 72 -0.88 -1.85 -14.69
N HIS A 73 -1.90 -1.43 -15.47
CA HIS A 73 -2.88 -2.34 -16.07
C HIS A 73 -2.23 -3.42 -16.95
N ARG A 74 -1.06 -3.13 -17.56
CA ARG A 74 -0.33 -4.07 -18.44
C ARG A 74 0.16 -5.32 -17.71
N PHE A 75 0.34 -5.22 -16.40
CA PHE A 75 0.76 -6.33 -15.54
C PHE A 75 -0.44 -7.11 -14.95
N GLY A 76 -1.66 -6.74 -15.34
CA GLY A 76 -2.88 -7.38 -14.90
C GLY A 76 -3.48 -6.82 -13.61
N PHE A 77 -2.87 -5.79 -13.00
CA PHE A 77 -3.46 -5.14 -11.82
C PHE A 77 -4.82 -4.53 -12.14
N GLY A 78 -5.80 -4.73 -11.26
CA GLY A 78 -7.13 -4.15 -11.33
C GLY A 78 -7.20 -2.74 -10.77
N PHE A 79 -6.22 -2.31 -9.98
CA PHE A 79 -6.07 -0.96 -9.44
C PHE A 79 -4.65 -0.75 -8.91
N VAL A 80 -4.28 0.50 -8.65
CA VAL A 80 -3.01 0.85 -8.04
C VAL A 80 -3.20 1.87 -6.93
N GLU A 81 -2.53 1.66 -5.79
CA GLU A 81 -2.44 2.64 -4.72
C GLU A 81 -1.07 3.34 -4.80
N ILE A 82 -1.07 4.61 -5.19
CA ILE A 82 0.14 5.44 -5.27
C ILE A 82 0.46 6.08 -3.92
N GLY A 83 1.68 6.56 -3.74
CA GLY A 83 2.12 7.19 -2.51
C GLY A 83 2.93 6.21 -1.63
N THR A 84 3.17 6.50 -0.39
CA THR A 84 2.55 7.58 0.42
C THR A 84 3.06 8.95 -0.03
N ILE A 85 2.13 9.87 -0.23
CA ILE A 85 2.37 11.26 -0.63
C ILE A 85 2.21 12.13 0.61
N THR A 86 3.13 13.06 0.81
CA THR A 86 3.09 14.07 1.87
C THR A 86 2.94 15.44 1.26
N TRP A 87 2.47 16.42 2.02
CA TRP A 87 2.35 17.80 1.52
C TRP A 87 3.67 18.31 1.00
N HIS A 88 4.71 18.23 1.83
CA HIS A 88 6.06 18.62 1.44
C HIS A 88 6.79 17.46 0.75
N ALA A 89 7.55 17.78 -0.29
CA ALA A 89 8.53 16.85 -0.85
C ALA A 89 9.58 16.50 0.22
N GLN A 90 9.97 15.24 0.28
CA GLN A 90 11.00 14.82 1.26
C GLN A 90 11.84 13.66 0.74
N PRO A 91 13.15 13.64 1.08
CA PRO A 91 14.08 12.61 0.61
C PRO A 91 13.86 11.25 1.30
N GLY A 92 13.13 11.23 2.42
CA GLY A 92 13.02 10.06 3.29
C GLY A 92 14.21 9.90 4.23
N ASN A 93 14.39 8.69 4.77
CA ASN A 93 15.49 8.37 5.67
C ASN A 93 16.79 8.07 4.90
N ASP A 94 17.93 8.07 5.59
CA ASP A 94 19.24 7.79 5.01
C ASP A 94 19.35 6.38 4.44
N ARG A 95 20.13 6.23 3.38
CA ARG A 95 20.47 4.95 2.75
C ARG A 95 21.64 4.27 3.47
N PRO A 96 21.66 2.92 3.50
CA PRO A 96 20.69 1.97 2.97
C PRO A 96 19.42 1.88 3.82
N ARG A 97 18.27 1.77 3.18
CA ARG A 97 16.95 1.81 3.81
C ARG A 97 15.95 0.77 3.29
N LEU A 98 16.43 -0.13 2.44
CA LEU A 98 15.65 -1.25 1.91
C LEU A 98 16.53 -2.50 1.89
N PHE A 99 16.05 -3.60 2.48
CA PHE A 99 16.80 -4.84 2.67
C PHE A 99 15.94 -6.02 2.25
N ARG A 100 16.54 -7.00 1.55
CA ARG A 100 15.87 -8.24 1.16
C ARG A 100 16.26 -9.37 2.14
N LEU A 101 15.26 -10.15 2.52
CA LEU A 101 15.42 -11.40 3.27
C LEU A 101 14.92 -12.55 2.38
N PRO A 102 15.75 -13.08 1.47
CA PRO A 102 15.32 -14.07 0.48
C PRO A 102 14.81 -15.37 1.10
N GLU A 103 15.42 -15.84 2.19
CA GLU A 103 15.02 -17.05 2.90
C GLU A 103 13.58 -16.96 3.42
N ASP A 104 13.18 -15.75 3.85
CA ASP A 104 11.83 -15.45 4.37
C ASP A 104 10.87 -14.95 3.31
N LYS A 105 11.28 -14.78 2.05
CA LYS A 105 10.52 -14.07 1.02
C LYS A 105 10.00 -12.72 1.55
N ALA A 106 10.88 -11.94 2.16
CA ALA A 106 10.55 -10.73 2.90
C ALA A 106 11.41 -9.54 2.51
N LEU A 107 10.97 -8.35 2.95
CA LEU A 107 11.73 -7.10 2.86
C LEU A 107 11.64 -6.37 4.20
N ILE A 108 12.75 -5.75 4.61
CA ILE A 108 12.73 -4.72 5.66
C ILE A 108 12.94 -3.37 4.98
N ASN A 109 12.11 -2.39 5.32
CA ASN A 109 12.25 -1.04 4.82
C ASN A 109 12.13 0.01 5.92
N ARG A 110 12.91 1.08 5.78
CA ARG A 110 12.80 2.32 6.55
C ARG A 110 12.81 3.53 5.62
N MET A 111 11.95 3.52 4.61
CA MET A 111 11.95 4.53 3.53
C MET A 111 11.70 5.95 4.02
N GLY A 112 10.81 6.14 5.01
CA GLY A 112 10.53 7.46 5.58
C GLY A 112 9.71 8.36 4.65
N PHE A 113 8.80 7.80 3.87
CA PHE A 113 7.92 8.50 2.93
C PHE A 113 8.66 9.41 1.94
N ASN A 114 9.76 8.90 1.33
CA ASN A 114 10.42 9.62 0.25
C ASN A 114 9.45 9.82 -0.93
N ASN A 115 9.16 11.09 -1.25
CA ASN A 115 8.24 11.45 -2.32
C ASN A 115 8.45 12.91 -2.80
N ASP A 116 7.89 13.24 -3.96
CA ASP A 116 8.06 14.54 -4.63
C ASP A 116 7.14 15.64 -4.07
N GLY A 117 6.27 15.30 -3.09
CA GLY A 117 5.26 16.22 -2.54
C GLY A 117 3.96 16.25 -3.34
N ALA A 118 2.87 16.66 -2.67
CA ALA A 118 1.52 16.59 -3.22
C ALA A 118 1.35 17.42 -4.51
N LEU A 119 1.94 18.60 -4.61
CA LEU A 119 1.83 19.47 -5.79
C LEU A 119 2.46 18.85 -7.04
N ALA A 120 3.67 18.29 -6.93
CA ALA A 120 4.36 17.67 -8.05
C ALA A 120 3.65 16.36 -8.52
N VAL A 121 3.10 15.61 -7.56
CA VAL A 121 2.31 14.41 -7.90
C VAL A 121 0.99 14.78 -8.54
N ALA A 122 0.30 15.83 -8.05
CA ALA A 122 -0.94 16.33 -8.66
C ALA A 122 -0.70 16.80 -10.11
N GLU A 123 0.36 17.54 -10.36
CA GLU A 123 0.73 17.95 -11.72
C GLU A 123 0.97 16.74 -12.64
N ARG A 124 1.61 15.68 -12.14
CA ARG A 124 1.88 14.46 -12.91
C ARG A 124 0.59 13.69 -13.19
N LEU A 125 -0.26 13.52 -12.19
CA LEU A 125 -1.54 12.85 -12.34
C LEU A 125 -2.48 13.57 -13.31
N SER A 126 -2.53 14.91 -13.28
CA SER A 126 -3.38 15.70 -14.18
C SER A 126 -3.02 15.52 -15.68
N LYS A 127 -1.81 15.05 -15.97
CA LYS A 127 -1.30 14.76 -17.32
C LYS A 127 -1.38 13.25 -17.65
N SER A 128 -1.87 12.43 -16.74
CA SER A 128 -1.96 10.98 -16.93
C SER A 128 -3.35 10.54 -17.40
N SER A 129 -3.44 9.31 -17.94
CA SER A 129 -4.68 8.68 -18.38
C SER A 129 -4.68 7.21 -17.97
N PRO A 130 -4.80 6.92 -16.66
CA PRO A 130 -4.78 5.55 -16.14
C PRO A 130 -6.00 4.78 -16.66
N LYS A 131 -5.79 3.48 -16.97
CA LYS A 131 -6.86 2.57 -17.44
C LYS A 131 -7.49 1.74 -16.30
N ILE A 132 -7.01 1.90 -15.08
CA ILE A 132 -7.48 1.24 -13.87
C ILE A 132 -7.60 2.25 -12.74
N PRO A 133 -8.44 2.02 -11.73
CA PRO A 133 -8.61 2.91 -10.59
C PRO A 133 -7.31 3.25 -9.86
N ILE A 134 -7.24 4.50 -9.39
CA ILE A 134 -6.11 5.05 -8.63
C ILE A 134 -6.54 5.34 -7.20
N GLY A 135 -5.96 4.61 -6.25
CA GLY A 135 -5.97 4.99 -4.84
C GLY A 135 -4.82 5.95 -4.52
N VAL A 136 -5.09 6.95 -3.72
CA VAL A 136 -4.08 7.93 -3.29
C VAL A 136 -3.82 7.77 -1.80
N ASN A 137 -2.63 7.27 -1.45
CA ASN A 137 -2.20 7.09 -0.08
C ASN A 137 -1.52 8.37 0.43
N LEU A 138 -2.09 8.96 1.47
CA LEU A 138 -1.66 10.20 2.08
C LEU A 138 -0.94 9.94 3.42
N GLY A 139 0.09 10.71 3.68
CA GLY A 139 0.84 10.64 4.93
C GLY A 139 1.29 12.01 5.41
N LYS A 140 1.72 12.10 6.68
CA LYS A 140 2.24 13.30 7.28
C LYS A 140 3.69 13.54 6.86
N SER A 141 4.02 14.76 6.46
CA SER A 141 5.40 15.20 6.22
C SER A 141 6.25 15.09 7.48
N LYS A 142 7.53 14.74 7.33
CA LYS A 142 8.45 14.59 8.46
C LYS A 142 8.63 15.90 9.24
N ILE A 143 8.66 17.03 8.53
CA ILE A 143 8.85 18.36 9.11
C ILE A 143 7.61 18.91 9.84
N THR A 144 6.41 18.38 9.54
CA THR A 144 5.16 18.82 10.17
C THR A 144 5.06 18.22 11.57
N PRO A 145 4.80 19.03 12.62
CA PRO A 145 4.55 18.53 13.97
C PRO A 145 3.34 17.57 14.02
N LEU A 146 3.28 16.70 15.03
CA LEU A 146 2.17 15.73 15.15
C LEU A 146 0.82 16.41 15.38
N GLU A 147 0.80 17.48 16.16
CA GLU A 147 -0.38 18.29 16.44
C GLU A 147 -0.96 19.00 15.21
N GLU A 148 -0.14 19.22 14.20
CA GLU A 148 -0.52 19.83 12.91
C GLU A 148 -0.74 18.78 11.80
N ALA A 149 -0.68 17.50 12.13
CA ALA A 149 -0.80 16.42 11.14
C ALA A 149 -2.05 16.56 10.26
N HIS A 150 -3.20 16.88 10.86
CA HIS A 150 -4.48 17.04 10.15
C HIS A 150 -4.43 18.07 9.02
N GLU A 151 -3.69 19.17 9.20
CA GLU A 151 -3.51 20.19 8.16
C GLU A 151 -2.61 19.69 7.01
N ASP A 152 -1.59 18.87 7.30
CA ASP A 152 -0.72 18.29 6.29
C ASP A 152 -1.49 17.31 5.39
N TYR A 153 -2.33 16.45 6.00
CA TYR A 153 -3.25 15.58 5.24
C TYR A 153 -4.26 16.39 4.43
N ARG A 154 -4.88 17.44 5.03
CA ARG A 154 -5.87 18.28 4.37
C ARG A 154 -5.31 18.95 3.13
N LYS A 155 -4.14 19.61 3.23
CA LYS A 155 -3.48 20.28 2.11
C LYS A 155 -3.14 19.29 0.98
N SER A 156 -2.63 18.10 1.32
CA SER A 156 -2.36 17.06 0.33
C SER A 156 -3.62 16.59 -0.37
N PHE A 157 -4.70 16.37 0.39
CA PHE A 157 -5.99 15.94 -0.15
C PHE A 157 -6.62 17.03 -1.05
N GLU A 158 -6.56 18.30 -0.65
CA GLU A 158 -7.13 19.42 -1.39
C GLU A 158 -6.65 19.48 -2.84
N VAL A 159 -5.35 19.27 -3.08
CA VAL A 159 -4.79 19.31 -4.44
C VAL A 159 -4.94 17.99 -5.21
N LEU A 160 -5.19 16.88 -4.52
CA LEU A 160 -5.27 15.55 -5.13
C LEU A 160 -6.70 15.01 -5.29
N GLN A 161 -7.70 15.60 -4.61
CA GLN A 161 -9.05 15.04 -4.51
C GLN A 161 -9.76 14.76 -5.84
N SER A 162 -9.48 15.52 -6.89
CA SER A 162 -10.06 15.31 -8.22
C SER A 162 -9.29 14.31 -9.08
N LEU A 163 -8.12 13.85 -8.62
CA LEU A 163 -7.16 13.05 -9.38
C LEU A 163 -7.07 11.59 -8.93
N GLY A 164 -7.72 11.23 -7.82
CA GLY A 164 -7.84 9.87 -7.31
C GLY A 164 -9.28 9.39 -7.25
N ASP A 165 -9.47 8.09 -7.36
CA ASP A 165 -10.77 7.43 -7.22
C ASP A 165 -11.13 7.19 -5.75
N TYR A 166 -10.14 6.93 -4.90
CA TYR A 166 -10.27 6.80 -3.45
C TYR A 166 -9.01 7.27 -2.72
N PHE A 167 -9.13 7.56 -1.43
CA PHE A 167 -8.06 8.11 -0.61
C PHE A 167 -7.80 7.27 0.64
N VAL A 168 -6.54 7.17 1.03
CA VAL A 168 -6.10 6.35 2.16
C VAL A 168 -5.30 7.20 3.13
N VAL A 169 -5.77 7.31 4.36
CA VAL A 169 -5.02 7.94 5.45
C VAL A 169 -4.05 6.90 6.02
N ASN A 170 -2.76 7.13 5.83
CA ASN A 170 -1.69 6.24 6.29
C ASN A 170 -1.08 6.75 7.59
N VAL A 171 -1.57 6.24 8.70
CA VAL A 171 -1.10 6.53 10.07
C VAL A 171 -0.32 5.36 10.69
N SER A 172 -0.01 4.33 9.89
CA SER A 172 0.49 3.02 10.39
C SER A 172 1.98 2.75 10.11
N SER A 173 2.69 3.66 9.42
CA SER A 173 4.11 3.45 9.12
C SER A 173 4.98 3.48 10.39
N PRO A 174 5.86 2.48 10.60
CA PRO A 174 6.80 2.49 11.73
C PRO A 174 8.02 3.39 11.47
N ASN A 175 8.15 3.96 10.27
CA ASN A 175 9.36 4.61 9.78
C ASN A 175 9.36 6.14 9.93
N THR A 176 8.28 6.69 10.48
CA THR A 176 8.14 8.11 10.80
C THR A 176 7.89 8.25 12.30
N PRO A 177 8.76 8.95 13.05
CA PRO A 177 8.61 9.08 14.50
C PRO A 177 7.23 9.59 14.90
N GLY A 178 6.62 8.92 15.89
CA GLY A 178 5.31 9.29 16.44
C GLY A 178 4.11 9.08 15.51
N LEU A 179 4.29 8.70 14.24
CA LEU A 179 3.16 8.59 13.30
C LEU A 179 2.07 7.63 13.78
N ARG A 180 2.45 6.52 14.43
CA ARG A 180 1.49 5.51 14.88
C ARG A 180 0.56 6.00 16.00
N SER A 181 0.93 7.05 16.75
CA SER A 181 0.01 7.68 17.71
C SER A 181 -1.16 8.42 17.04
N LEU A 182 -1.05 8.69 15.73
CA LEU A 182 -2.17 9.22 14.95
C LEU A 182 -3.28 8.17 14.68
N GLN A 183 -3.06 6.90 15.05
CA GLN A 183 -4.11 5.87 15.04
C GLN A 183 -5.04 5.97 16.26
N ASP A 184 -4.63 6.71 17.29
CA ASP A 184 -5.47 6.98 18.47
C ASP A 184 -6.72 7.78 18.05
N ARG A 185 -7.81 7.63 18.80
CA ARG A 185 -9.13 8.13 18.44
C ARG A 185 -9.15 9.62 18.06
N GLU A 186 -8.70 10.49 18.96
CA GLU A 186 -8.80 11.94 18.72
C GLU A 186 -7.98 12.45 17.53
N PRO A 187 -6.69 12.09 17.37
CA PRO A 187 -5.91 12.46 16.20
C PRO A 187 -6.53 11.96 14.90
N LEU A 188 -7.05 10.74 14.89
CA LEU A 188 -7.65 10.12 13.71
C LEU A 188 -8.93 10.85 13.29
N ILE A 189 -9.83 11.17 14.23
CA ILE A 189 -11.03 11.97 13.98
C ILE A 189 -10.65 13.33 13.42
N ARG A 190 -9.68 14.02 14.03
CA ARG A 190 -9.23 15.35 13.58
C ARG A 190 -8.71 15.32 12.13
N ILE A 191 -8.01 14.27 11.73
CA ILE A 191 -7.56 14.12 10.34
C ILE A 191 -8.77 13.99 9.41
N PHE A 192 -9.71 13.09 9.69
CA PHE A 192 -10.86 12.88 8.80
C PHE A 192 -11.81 14.09 8.75
N ASP A 193 -12.02 14.78 9.86
CA ASP A 193 -12.78 16.03 9.88
C ASP A 193 -12.13 17.08 8.95
N ALA A 194 -10.81 17.25 9.04
CA ALA A 194 -10.08 18.16 8.18
C ALA A 194 -10.21 17.78 6.68
N LEU A 195 -10.16 16.50 6.34
CA LEU A 195 -10.37 16.05 4.95
C LEU A 195 -11.80 16.36 4.47
N ARG A 196 -12.81 16.16 5.33
CA ARG A 196 -14.21 16.41 5.01
C ARG A 196 -14.53 17.86 4.75
N THR A 197 -13.82 18.81 5.38
CA THR A 197 -13.98 20.23 5.06
C THR A 197 -13.65 20.56 3.61
N VAL A 198 -12.82 19.73 2.97
CA VAL A 198 -12.44 19.87 1.56
C VAL A 198 -13.44 19.14 0.66
N ASN A 199 -13.68 17.86 0.90
CA ASN A 199 -14.62 17.06 0.12
C ASN A 199 -15.07 15.80 0.90
N GLY A 200 -16.28 15.84 1.42
CA GLY A 200 -16.86 14.74 2.18
C GLY A 200 -17.41 13.58 1.34
N SER A 201 -17.49 13.72 0.01
CA SER A 201 -18.06 12.69 -0.87
C SER A 201 -17.05 11.68 -1.41
N LYS A 202 -15.75 11.95 -1.25
CA LYS A 202 -14.70 11.03 -1.73
C LYS A 202 -14.61 9.78 -0.86
N PRO A 203 -14.46 8.59 -1.48
CA PRO A 203 -14.22 7.36 -0.72
C PRO A 203 -12.91 7.46 0.09
N MET A 204 -13.01 7.24 1.40
CA MET A 204 -11.89 7.37 2.33
C MET A 204 -11.66 6.08 3.12
N PHE A 205 -10.40 5.71 3.26
CA PHE A 205 -9.94 4.54 4.00
C PHE A 205 -8.89 4.92 5.04
N VAL A 206 -8.79 4.13 6.10
CA VAL A 206 -7.65 4.16 7.01
C VAL A 206 -6.82 2.89 6.83
N LYS A 207 -5.49 3.01 6.82
CA LYS A 207 -4.58 1.86 6.74
C LYS A 207 -3.95 1.59 8.09
N VAL A 208 -4.19 0.38 8.62
CA VAL A 208 -3.80 -0.01 9.98
C VAL A 208 -2.49 -0.80 10.01
N ALA A 209 -1.81 -0.80 11.17
CA ALA A 209 -0.63 -1.63 11.43
C ALA A 209 -1.06 -3.07 11.80
N PRO A 210 -0.24 -4.09 11.48
CA PRO A 210 -0.51 -5.46 11.88
C PRO A 210 -0.19 -5.74 13.36
N ASP A 211 0.52 -4.84 14.03
CA ASP A 211 1.00 -4.98 15.40
C ASP A 211 -0.03 -4.49 16.45
N LEU A 212 -1.22 -4.09 16.01
CA LEU A 212 -2.29 -3.60 16.88
C LEU A 212 -2.97 -4.75 17.65
N THR A 213 -3.36 -4.46 18.88
CA THR A 213 -4.23 -5.36 19.67
C THR A 213 -5.66 -5.32 19.11
N GLU A 214 -6.48 -6.31 19.49
CA GLU A 214 -7.90 -6.33 19.11
C GLU A 214 -8.65 -5.10 19.66
N ASP A 215 -8.32 -4.64 20.86
CA ASP A 215 -8.91 -3.43 21.45
C ASP A 215 -8.58 -2.19 20.60
N ALA A 216 -7.31 -2.02 20.18
CA ALA A 216 -6.91 -0.92 19.33
C ALA A 216 -7.56 -1.00 17.93
N LEU A 217 -7.69 -2.19 17.36
CA LEU A 217 -8.43 -2.40 16.10
C LEU A 217 -9.91 -2.07 16.25
N SER A 218 -10.52 -2.43 17.39
CA SER A 218 -11.92 -2.10 17.72
C SER A 218 -12.12 -0.59 17.81
N GLU A 219 -11.21 0.13 18.45
CA GLU A 219 -11.27 1.59 18.57
C GLU A 219 -11.19 2.27 17.19
N ILE A 220 -10.25 1.84 16.33
CA ILE A 220 -10.12 2.35 14.96
C ILE A 220 -11.37 2.02 14.14
N LEU A 221 -11.93 0.82 14.28
CA LEU A 221 -13.18 0.43 13.62
C LEU A 221 -14.35 1.32 14.06
N GLN A 222 -14.48 1.62 15.35
CA GLN A 222 -15.50 2.54 15.85
C GLN A 222 -15.34 3.94 15.25
N VAL A 223 -14.11 4.47 15.20
CA VAL A 223 -13.84 5.75 14.52
C VAL A 223 -14.22 5.67 13.03
N ALA A 224 -13.87 4.58 12.35
CA ALA A 224 -14.20 4.40 10.94
C ALA A 224 -15.72 4.39 10.70
N ILE A 225 -16.50 3.78 11.60
CA ILE A 225 -17.97 3.78 11.56
C ILE A 225 -18.51 5.18 11.82
N GLU A 226 -18.09 5.84 12.90
CA GLU A 226 -18.53 7.17 13.30
C GLU A 226 -18.22 8.22 12.22
N MET A 227 -17.03 8.11 11.65
CA MET A 227 -16.59 8.97 10.57
C MET A 227 -17.10 8.50 9.20
N HIS A 228 -18.00 7.54 9.09
CA HIS A 228 -18.55 6.98 7.85
C HIS A 228 -17.48 6.74 6.79
N LEU A 229 -16.34 6.14 7.17
CA LEU A 229 -15.30 5.80 6.22
C LEU A 229 -15.79 4.70 5.27
N THR A 230 -15.31 4.73 4.05
CA THR A 230 -15.61 3.69 3.06
C THR A 230 -15.07 2.33 3.50
N GLY A 231 -13.92 2.31 4.19
CA GLY A 231 -13.36 1.07 4.67
C GLY A 231 -12.01 1.17 5.37
N ILE A 232 -11.41 0.00 5.58
CA ILE A 232 -10.13 -0.16 6.27
C ILE A 232 -9.19 -1.02 5.41
N ILE A 233 -7.90 -0.69 5.39
CA ILE A 233 -6.84 -1.46 4.72
C ILE A 233 -6.01 -2.20 5.77
N ALA A 234 -6.10 -3.51 5.80
CA ALA A 234 -5.37 -4.39 6.71
C ALA A 234 -4.36 -5.25 5.90
N THR A 235 -3.03 -4.98 6.00
CA THR A 235 -2.35 -4.08 6.94
C THR A 235 -1.12 -3.39 6.29
N ASN A 236 -0.43 -2.54 7.06
CA ASN A 236 0.92 -2.07 6.77
C ASN A 236 1.96 -3.17 7.12
N THR A 237 3.22 -2.81 7.28
CA THR A 237 4.35 -3.66 7.68
C THR A 237 4.44 -3.82 9.21
N THR A 238 5.02 -4.93 9.67
CA THR A 238 5.23 -5.22 11.10
C THR A 238 6.62 -4.79 11.57
N ILE A 239 6.73 -4.53 12.86
CA ILE A 239 8.00 -4.37 13.57
C ILE A 239 8.51 -5.69 14.18
N SER A 240 7.69 -6.74 14.22
CA SER A 240 8.11 -8.06 14.70
C SER A 240 9.20 -8.66 13.81
N ARG A 241 10.09 -9.42 14.42
CA ARG A 241 11.17 -10.19 13.78
C ARG A 241 11.11 -11.67 14.15
N GLU A 242 9.98 -12.09 14.71
CA GLU A 242 9.76 -13.46 15.13
C GLU A 242 9.74 -14.41 13.94
N ASP A 243 10.17 -15.65 14.18
CA ASP A 243 10.12 -16.78 13.23
C ASP A 243 10.82 -16.55 11.87
N LEU A 244 11.80 -15.64 11.81
CA LEU A 244 12.58 -15.42 10.61
C LEU A 244 13.64 -16.53 10.42
N ALA A 245 13.66 -17.12 9.21
CA ALA A 245 14.66 -18.12 8.82
C ALA A 245 16.03 -17.51 8.50
N THR A 246 16.08 -16.21 8.15
CA THR A 246 17.32 -15.48 7.88
C THR A 246 18.30 -15.59 9.05
N LYS A 247 19.50 -16.12 8.77
CA LYS A 247 20.57 -16.36 9.77
C LYS A 247 21.49 -15.16 9.99
N ASP A 248 21.53 -14.22 9.05
CA ASP A 248 22.32 -12.99 9.18
C ASP A 248 21.64 -12.06 10.20
N GLU A 249 22.16 -12.05 11.43
CA GLU A 249 21.63 -11.25 12.54
C GLU A 249 21.69 -9.73 12.26
N LYS A 250 22.69 -9.24 11.51
CA LYS A 250 22.74 -7.82 11.13
C LYS A 250 21.63 -7.46 10.18
N LEU A 251 21.31 -8.34 9.23
CA LEU A 251 20.23 -8.15 8.28
C LEU A 251 18.87 -8.30 8.96
N LYS A 252 18.67 -9.35 9.75
CA LYS A 252 17.44 -9.64 10.48
C LYS A 252 17.04 -8.49 11.42
N ASN A 253 18.02 -7.90 12.11
CA ASN A 253 17.81 -6.85 13.11
C ASN A 253 17.84 -5.43 12.52
N GLN A 254 17.79 -5.26 11.20
CA GLN A 254 17.63 -3.93 10.62
C GLN A 254 16.36 -3.25 11.12
N MET A 255 16.48 -1.97 11.47
CA MET A 255 15.32 -1.14 11.82
C MET A 255 14.40 -0.96 10.62
N GLY A 256 13.10 -0.87 10.86
CA GLY A 256 12.10 -0.61 9.85
C GLY A 256 10.95 -1.61 9.85
N GLY A 257 10.03 -1.46 8.91
CA GLY A 257 8.90 -2.35 8.74
C GLY A 257 9.25 -3.59 7.92
N LEU A 258 8.88 -4.76 8.42
CA LEU A 258 9.01 -6.05 7.74
C LEU A 258 7.75 -6.34 6.94
N SER A 259 7.90 -6.72 5.68
CA SER A 259 6.84 -7.13 4.76
C SER A 259 7.12 -8.51 4.15
N GLY A 260 6.17 -9.07 3.46
CA GLY A 260 6.30 -10.38 2.80
C GLY A 260 5.64 -11.51 3.58
N LYS A 261 6.12 -12.75 3.39
CA LYS A 261 5.52 -13.93 4.02
C LYS A 261 5.35 -13.83 5.54
N PRO A 262 6.32 -13.31 6.30
CA PRO A 262 6.18 -13.21 7.77
C PRO A 262 4.96 -12.42 8.24
N VAL A 263 4.50 -11.45 7.45
CA VAL A 263 3.33 -10.61 7.80
C VAL A 263 1.99 -11.30 7.52
N PHE A 264 1.99 -12.44 6.81
CA PHE A 264 0.75 -13.05 6.30
C PHE A 264 -0.25 -13.40 7.42
N LYS A 265 0.24 -14.07 8.47
CA LYS A 265 -0.63 -14.47 9.60
C LYS A 265 -1.19 -13.24 10.30
N MET A 266 -0.35 -12.31 10.76
CA MET A 266 -0.78 -11.12 11.49
C MET A 266 -1.79 -10.28 10.69
N SER A 267 -1.54 -10.12 9.38
CA SER A 267 -2.46 -9.36 8.52
C SER A 267 -3.78 -10.11 8.25
N ASN A 268 -3.79 -11.43 8.33
CA ASN A 268 -5.02 -12.22 8.26
C ASN A 268 -5.80 -12.15 9.56
N ASP A 269 -5.12 -12.24 10.71
CA ASP A 269 -5.76 -12.13 12.03
C ASP A 269 -6.47 -10.76 12.15
N ALA A 270 -5.78 -9.67 11.79
CA ALA A 270 -6.39 -8.34 11.78
C ALA A 270 -7.56 -8.21 10.78
N LEU A 271 -7.42 -8.78 9.58
CA LEU A 271 -8.47 -8.77 8.57
C LEU A 271 -9.71 -9.53 9.03
N GLU A 272 -9.53 -10.72 9.61
CA GLU A 272 -10.61 -11.56 10.13
C GLU A 272 -11.34 -10.87 11.28
N PHE A 273 -10.60 -10.26 12.22
CA PHE A 273 -11.18 -9.47 13.30
C PHE A 273 -12.08 -8.36 12.75
N LEU A 274 -11.55 -7.55 11.83
CA LEU A 274 -12.31 -6.46 11.22
C LEU A 274 -13.53 -6.97 10.45
N ALA A 275 -13.40 -8.06 9.70
CA ALA A 275 -14.50 -8.63 8.92
C ALA A 275 -15.66 -9.13 9.79
N ARG A 276 -15.38 -9.63 11.00
CA ARG A 276 -16.40 -10.07 11.97
C ARG A 276 -17.15 -8.93 12.61
N HIS A 277 -16.55 -7.75 12.74
CA HIS A 277 -17.09 -6.65 13.54
C HIS A 277 -17.54 -5.43 12.72
N LYS A 278 -17.14 -5.33 11.44
CA LYS A 278 -17.49 -4.22 10.56
C LYS A 278 -18.98 -4.21 10.17
N PRO A 279 -19.58 -3.05 9.87
CA PRO A 279 -20.83 -2.96 9.13
C PRO A 279 -20.73 -3.63 7.76
N LYS A 280 -21.85 -4.17 7.27
CA LYS A 280 -21.87 -4.93 6.01
C LYS A 280 -21.36 -4.13 4.80
N GLU A 281 -21.70 -2.86 4.75
CA GLU A 281 -21.35 -1.92 3.68
C GLU A 281 -19.89 -1.46 3.69
N MET A 282 -19.19 -1.59 4.81
CA MET A 282 -17.79 -1.19 4.93
C MET A 282 -16.89 -2.13 4.16
N ILE A 283 -15.95 -1.59 3.37
CA ILE A 283 -15.05 -2.33 2.51
C ILE A 283 -13.73 -2.64 3.21
N LEU A 284 -13.20 -3.84 3.05
CA LEU A 284 -11.88 -4.21 3.53
C LEU A 284 -10.92 -4.49 2.37
N HIS A 285 -9.73 -3.90 2.42
CA HIS A 285 -8.61 -4.30 1.58
C HIS A 285 -7.67 -5.21 2.38
N GLY A 286 -7.37 -6.39 1.85
CA GLY A 286 -6.41 -7.31 2.43
C GLY A 286 -5.00 -7.10 1.87
N VAL A 287 -4.03 -6.79 2.73
CA VAL A 287 -2.62 -6.55 2.32
C VAL A 287 -1.68 -7.30 3.25
N GLY A 288 -0.66 -7.95 2.70
CA GLY A 288 0.40 -8.61 3.45
C GLY A 288 0.52 -10.11 3.15
N GLY A 289 1.69 -10.50 2.69
CA GLY A 289 2.10 -11.88 2.53
C GLY A 289 1.47 -12.67 1.37
N VAL A 290 0.85 -12.01 0.38
CA VAL A 290 0.24 -12.66 -0.79
C VAL A 290 1.30 -12.93 -1.86
N PHE A 291 1.49 -14.21 -2.23
CA PHE A 291 2.49 -14.68 -3.20
C PHE A 291 1.91 -15.59 -4.28
N ASP A 292 0.72 -16.15 -4.05
CA ASP A 292 0.08 -17.09 -4.96
C ASP A 292 -1.45 -17.01 -4.86
N ARG A 293 -2.13 -17.85 -5.64
CA ARG A 293 -3.59 -17.95 -5.66
C ARG A 293 -4.17 -18.33 -4.29
N LYS A 294 -3.54 -19.24 -3.58
CA LYS A 294 -4.02 -19.70 -2.27
C LYS A 294 -4.01 -18.57 -1.23
N ASP A 295 -2.95 -17.76 -1.23
CA ASP A 295 -2.84 -16.59 -0.35
C ASP A 295 -3.93 -15.55 -0.68
N TYR A 296 -4.16 -15.29 -1.97
CA TYR A 296 -5.24 -14.41 -2.45
C TYR A 296 -6.61 -14.91 -2.02
N ASP A 297 -6.91 -16.20 -2.27
CA ASP A 297 -8.19 -16.80 -1.90
C ASP A 297 -8.40 -16.78 -0.38
N THR A 298 -7.34 -16.92 0.41
CA THR A 298 -7.41 -16.80 1.87
C THR A 298 -7.85 -15.40 2.27
N LYS A 299 -7.23 -14.35 1.73
CA LYS A 299 -7.66 -12.96 2.00
C LYS A 299 -9.11 -12.72 1.62
N ARG A 300 -9.54 -13.23 0.45
CA ARG A 300 -10.93 -13.12 -0.03
C ARG A 300 -11.92 -13.83 0.92
N LYS A 301 -11.60 -15.04 1.36
CA LYS A 301 -12.42 -15.82 2.30
C LYS A 301 -12.54 -15.15 3.68
N LEU A 302 -11.50 -14.46 4.11
CA LEU A 302 -11.49 -13.68 5.36
C LEU A 302 -12.23 -12.34 5.26
N GLY A 303 -12.85 -12.02 4.12
CA GLY A 303 -13.70 -10.86 3.97
C GLY A 303 -13.08 -9.66 3.26
N ALA A 304 -11.88 -9.78 2.67
CA ALA A 304 -11.33 -8.71 1.86
C ALA A 304 -12.12 -8.57 0.54
N GLU A 305 -12.70 -7.43 0.25
CA GLU A 305 -13.29 -7.12 -1.05
C GLU A 305 -12.23 -6.85 -2.12
N LEU A 306 -11.11 -6.26 -1.74
CA LEU A 306 -9.94 -6.02 -2.60
C LEU A 306 -8.67 -6.56 -1.92
N VAL A 307 -7.69 -6.97 -2.72
CA VAL A 307 -6.40 -7.50 -2.23
C VAL A 307 -5.26 -6.74 -2.87
N GLN A 308 -4.18 -6.46 -2.13
CA GLN A 308 -3.03 -5.74 -2.66
C GLN A 308 -1.74 -6.55 -2.55
N LEU A 309 -0.89 -6.42 -3.56
CA LEU A 309 0.46 -6.98 -3.62
C LEU A 309 1.53 -5.91 -3.43
N TYR A 310 2.63 -6.27 -2.79
CA TYR A 310 3.89 -5.53 -2.77
C TYR A 310 5.08 -6.49 -2.89
N THR A 311 5.48 -7.09 -1.79
CA THR A 311 6.63 -8.01 -1.72
C THR A 311 6.43 -9.23 -2.62
N GLY A 312 5.23 -9.80 -2.67
CA GLY A 312 4.92 -10.92 -3.56
C GLY A 312 5.24 -10.59 -5.02
N TRP A 313 4.89 -9.39 -5.49
CA TRP A 313 5.19 -8.97 -6.86
C TRP A 313 6.69 -8.79 -7.12
N ILE A 314 7.46 -8.31 -6.15
CA ILE A 314 8.93 -8.22 -6.27
C ILE A 314 9.55 -9.62 -6.45
N TYR A 315 9.04 -10.62 -5.75
CA TYR A 315 9.55 -12.00 -5.84
C TYR A 315 9.03 -12.77 -7.05
N GLY A 316 7.75 -12.59 -7.40
CA GLY A 316 7.08 -13.30 -8.50
C GLY A 316 7.20 -12.63 -9.87
N GLY A 317 7.46 -11.32 -9.89
CA GLY A 317 7.66 -10.54 -11.11
C GLY A 317 6.40 -10.23 -11.93
N PRO A 318 6.60 -9.79 -13.18
CA PRO A 318 5.51 -9.28 -14.04
C PRO A 318 4.37 -10.25 -14.30
N GLY A 319 4.63 -11.56 -14.27
CA GLY A 319 3.63 -12.61 -14.50
C GLY A 319 2.78 -12.99 -13.31
N LEU A 320 3.08 -12.46 -12.10
CA LEU A 320 2.45 -12.93 -10.86
C LEU A 320 0.94 -12.64 -10.82
N VAL A 321 0.51 -11.45 -11.22
CA VAL A 321 -0.92 -11.06 -11.15
C VAL A 321 -1.79 -11.94 -12.06
N PRO A 322 -1.47 -12.13 -13.35
CA PRO A 322 -2.20 -13.07 -14.20
C PRO A 322 -2.20 -14.51 -13.66
N MET A 323 -1.08 -14.97 -13.08
CA MET A 323 -0.97 -16.29 -12.48
C MET A 323 -1.93 -16.44 -11.27
N ILE A 324 -1.98 -15.45 -10.39
CA ILE A 324 -2.90 -15.47 -9.23
C ILE A 324 -4.35 -15.49 -9.68
N LEU A 325 -4.71 -14.68 -10.67
CA LEU A 325 -6.11 -14.51 -11.07
C LEU A 325 -6.63 -15.67 -11.91
N ARG A 326 -5.80 -16.25 -12.79
CA ARG A 326 -6.22 -17.32 -13.71
C ARG A 326 -6.02 -18.74 -13.17
N GLY A 327 -5.24 -18.92 -12.08
CA GLY A 327 -4.92 -20.19 -11.45
C GLY A 327 -3.67 -20.79 -12.01
#